data_048cc03203de9f7f241220122fca980d
#
_entry.id   048cc03203de9f7f241220122fca980d
#
_cell.length_a   1.000
_cell.length_b   1.000
_cell.length_c   1.000
_cell.angle_alpha   90.00
_cell.angle_beta   90.00
_cell.angle_gamma   90.00
#
_symmetry.space_group_name_H-M   'P 1'
#
loop_
_entity.id
_entity.type
_entity.pdbx_description
1 polymer ?
#
loop_
_entity_poly.entity_id
_entity_poly.type
_entity_poly.pdbx_seq_one_letter_code
_entity_poly.pdbx_strand_id
1 'polypeptide(L)'
;MFHKEITDTQLWNAVRANDQQAFNKLFDKYWVSVYKTGYKYLRDKEASQEIVHDIFLSIWNRRHESVIDSFPAFLLTAARYQIYSRRKLKRFTFDSTSELAADPYTSNDADIRIRQTELNNNLQLTLRDLPNRCQEIFRMSRFECLSNDEIAVRLDISKRTVENQLTMALRHIRSHLKDIAEH
;
A
#
# COMPACT_ATOMS: atom_id res chain seq x y z
N MET A 1 24.43 -19.66 20.60
CA MET A 1 23.24 -18.90 21.10
C MET A 1 22.46 -18.44 19.91
N PHE A 2 21.32 -19.08 19.62
CA PHE A 2 20.43 -18.66 18.54
C PHE A 2 19.71 -17.40 19.02
N HIS A 3 20.06 -16.23 18.48
CA HIS A 3 19.23 -15.05 18.62
C HIS A 3 17.90 -15.32 17.90
N LYS A 4 16.87 -15.60 18.68
CA LYS A 4 15.50 -15.70 18.15
C LYS A 4 15.14 -14.32 17.59
N GLU A 5 15.13 -14.17 16.27
CA GLU A 5 14.71 -12.92 15.65
C GLU A 5 13.31 -12.57 16.13
N ILE A 6 13.17 -11.39 16.72
CA ILE A 6 11.88 -10.90 17.20
C ILE A 6 11.02 -10.61 15.97
N THR A 7 9.86 -11.24 15.88
CA THR A 7 8.96 -11.06 14.74
C THR A 7 8.28 -9.68 14.75
N ASP A 8 7.83 -9.20 13.59
CA ASP A 8 7.11 -7.93 13.48
C ASP A 8 5.84 -7.91 14.35
N THR A 9 5.16 -9.05 14.47
CA THR A 9 3.99 -9.18 15.34
C THR A 9 4.36 -8.99 16.81
N GLN A 10 5.49 -9.52 17.25
CA GLN A 10 5.97 -9.32 18.63
C GLN A 10 6.35 -7.86 18.89
N LEU A 11 7.07 -7.24 17.93
CA LEU A 11 7.41 -5.82 18.00
C LEU A 11 6.14 -4.96 18.02
N TRP A 12 5.16 -5.25 17.16
CA TRP A 12 3.91 -4.50 17.12
C TRP A 12 3.10 -4.61 18.42
N ASN A 13 3.03 -5.78 19.02
CA ASN A 13 2.38 -5.96 20.31
C ASN A 13 3.08 -5.16 21.43
N ALA A 14 4.39 -5.08 21.41
CA ALA A 14 5.16 -4.25 22.35
C ALA A 14 4.90 -2.74 22.09
N VAL A 15 4.83 -2.30 20.85
CA VAL A 15 4.46 -0.91 20.49
C VAL A 15 3.08 -0.56 21.03
N ARG A 16 2.10 -1.45 20.89
CA ARG A 16 0.77 -1.28 21.47
C ARG A 16 0.78 -1.16 23.01
N ALA A 17 1.78 -1.76 23.65
CA ALA A 17 2.06 -1.62 25.07
C ALA A 17 2.92 -0.40 25.43
N ASN A 18 3.09 0.56 24.49
CA ASN A 18 3.90 1.78 24.62
C ASN A 18 5.42 1.58 24.66
N ASP A 19 5.93 0.46 24.16
CA ASP A 19 7.37 0.22 24.05
C ASP A 19 7.96 1.02 22.88
N GLN A 20 8.66 2.10 23.21
CA GLN A 20 9.32 2.96 22.23
C GLN A 20 10.53 2.27 21.57
N GLN A 21 11.21 1.35 22.26
CA GLN A 21 12.35 0.63 21.67
C GLN A 21 11.88 -0.34 20.59
N ALA A 22 10.75 -1.01 20.82
CA ALA A 22 10.12 -1.85 19.80
C ALA A 22 9.67 -1.03 18.58
N PHE A 23 9.15 0.18 18.79
CA PHE A 23 8.82 1.11 17.72
C PHE A 23 10.04 1.52 16.89
N ASN A 24 11.15 1.89 17.56
CA ASN A 24 12.39 2.24 16.90
C ASN A 24 12.93 1.09 16.04
N LYS A 25 12.85 -0.16 16.52
CA LYS A 25 13.25 -1.34 15.73
C LYS A 25 12.39 -1.52 14.46
N LEU A 26 11.07 -1.30 14.55
CA LEU A 26 10.20 -1.32 13.38
C LEU A 26 10.51 -0.17 12.42
N PHE A 27 10.78 1.02 12.95
CA PHE A 27 11.19 2.17 12.16
C PHE A 27 12.47 1.85 11.40
N ASP A 28 13.56 1.44 12.09
CA ASP A 28 14.86 1.14 11.49
C ASP A 28 14.77 0.05 10.42
N LYS A 29 13.91 -0.92 10.62
CA LYS A 29 13.68 -2.01 9.67
C LYS A 29 13.02 -1.56 8.38
N TYR A 30 12.11 -0.58 8.44
CA TYR A 30 11.21 -0.30 7.32
C TYR A 30 11.31 1.11 6.72
N TRP A 31 11.89 2.09 7.39
CA TRP A 31 11.90 3.48 6.91
C TRP A 31 12.54 3.62 5.53
N VAL A 32 13.63 2.88 5.26
CA VAL A 32 14.31 2.91 3.95
C VAL A 32 13.39 2.42 2.82
N SER A 33 12.61 1.38 3.08
CA SER A 33 11.66 0.82 2.10
C SER A 33 10.54 1.82 1.77
N VAL A 34 9.99 2.47 2.79
CA VAL A 34 8.97 3.51 2.64
C VAL A 34 9.54 4.71 1.88
N TYR A 35 10.74 5.18 2.28
CA TYR A 35 11.43 6.28 1.61
C TYR A 35 11.68 5.99 0.13
N LYS A 36 12.26 4.82 -0.19
CA LYS A 36 12.52 4.40 -1.58
C LYS A 36 11.22 4.37 -2.39
N THR A 37 10.13 3.89 -1.81
CA THR A 37 8.82 3.89 -2.46
C THR A 37 8.35 5.31 -2.73
N GLY A 38 8.41 6.21 -1.74
CA GLY A 38 8.08 7.64 -1.93
C GLY A 38 8.91 8.29 -3.03
N TYR A 39 10.23 8.14 -2.95
CA TYR A 39 11.16 8.75 -3.90
C TYR A 39 11.01 8.22 -5.33
N LYS A 40 10.71 6.94 -5.49
CA LYS A 40 10.43 6.34 -6.81
C LYS A 40 9.33 7.09 -7.55
N TYR A 41 8.25 7.45 -6.84
CA TYR A 41 7.07 8.06 -7.45
C TYR A 41 7.07 9.59 -7.46
N LEU A 42 7.66 10.22 -6.45
CA LEU A 42 7.65 11.68 -6.32
C LEU A 42 8.91 12.36 -6.87
N ARG A 43 10.05 11.65 -6.93
CA ARG A 43 11.37 12.18 -7.29
C ARG A 43 11.77 13.41 -6.47
N ASP A 44 11.26 13.50 -5.25
CA ASP A 44 11.40 14.59 -4.32
C ASP A 44 11.85 14.02 -2.96
N LYS A 45 13.03 14.43 -2.49
CA LYS A 45 13.65 13.90 -1.27
C LYS A 45 12.87 14.33 -0.03
N GLU A 46 12.51 15.61 0.04
CA GLU A 46 11.80 16.18 1.19
C GLU A 46 10.41 15.58 1.33
N ALA A 47 9.64 15.56 0.24
CA ALA A 47 8.33 14.93 0.22
C ALA A 47 8.39 13.42 0.57
N SER A 48 9.46 12.73 0.20
CA SER A 48 9.65 11.31 0.54
C SER A 48 9.97 11.10 2.02
N GLN A 49 10.75 11.99 2.64
CA GLN A 49 11.02 11.97 4.08
C GLN A 49 9.77 12.29 4.89
N GLU A 50 8.99 13.28 4.45
CA GLU A 50 7.71 13.61 5.08
C GLU A 50 6.73 12.43 5.06
N ILE A 51 6.66 11.68 3.95
CA ILE A 51 5.83 10.45 3.89
C ILE A 51 6.25 9.44 4.96
N VAL A 52 7.55 9.22 5.13
CA VAL A 52 8.06 8.32 6.19
C VAL A 52 7.61 8.83 7.55
N HIS A 53 7.83 10.12 7.82
CA HIS A 53 7.47 10.75 9.09
C HIS A 53 5.97 10.63 9.38
N ASP A 54 5.12 11.01 8.44
CA ASP A 54 3.67 11.00 8.58
C ASP A 54 3.12 9.59 8.85
N ILE A 55 3.65 8.59 8.14
CA ILE A 55 3.21 7.20 8.30
C ILE A 55 3.58 6.69 9.69
N PHE A 56 4.83 6.84 10.11
CA PHE A 56 5.27 6.33 11.40
C PHE A 56 4.66 7.09 12.58
N LEU A 57 4.48 8.40 12.45
CA LEU A 57 3.76 9.21 13.42
C LEU A 57 2.30 8.75 13.56
N SER A 58 1.62 8.49 12.44
CA SER A 58 0.25 7.97 12.44
C SER A 58 0.16 6.60 13.10
N ILE A 59 1.13 5.71 12.84
CA ILE A 59 1.22 4.38 13.48
C ILE A 59 1.34 4.53 15.00
N TRP A 60 2.25 5.39 15.46
CA TRP A 60 2.43 5.62 16.89
C TRP A 60 1.19 6.20 17.56
N ASN A 61 0.58 7.21 16.96
CA ASN A 61 -0.59 7.88 17.51
C ASN A 61 -1.82 6.95 17.59
N ARG A 62 -1.98 6.06 16.63
CA ARG A 62 -3.12 5.15 16.54
C ARG A 62 -2.81 3.72 16.97
N ARG A 63 -1.70 3.50 17.70
CA ARG A 63 -1.20 2.16 18.07
C ARG A 63 -2.19 1.32 18.88
N HIS A 64 -3.04 1.95 19.65
CA HIS A 64 -4.05 1.25 20.47
C HIS A 64 -5.30 0.83 19.69
N GLU A 65 -5.61 1.54 18.61
CA GLU A 65 -6.81 1.35 17.79
C GLU A 65 -6.52 0.46 16.56
N SER A 66 -5.27 0.45 16.10
CA SER A 66 -4.91 -0.21 14.84
C SER A 66 -4.66 -1.69 15.04
N VAL A 67 -5.25 -2.51 14.14
CA VAL A 67 -4.93 -3.92 13.98
C VAL A 67 -4.11 -4.05 12.70
N ILE A 68 -2.83 -4.43 12.83
CA ILE A 68 -1.91 -4.61 11.71
C ILE A 68 -1.49 -6.07 11.65
N ASP A 69 -2.04 -6.80 10.69
CA ASP A 69 -1.72 -8.22 10.47
C ASP A 69 -0.37 -8.40 9.77
N SER A 70 -0.04 -7.49 8.85
CA SER A 70 1.22 -7.50 8.11
C SER A 70 1.79 -6.09 8.03
N PHE A 71 2.87 -5.85 8.74
CA PHE A 71 3.54 -4.55 8.77
C PHE A 71 4.03 -4.10 7.39
N PRO A 72 4.71 -4.95 6.58
CA PRO A 72 5.13 -4.57 5.23
C PRO A 72 3.95 -4.19 4.32
N ALA A 73 2.87 -4.96 4.35
CA ALA A 73 1.69 -4.69 3.51
C ALA A 73 0.97 -3.39 3.93
N PHE A 74 0.88 -3.14 5.23
CA PHE A 74 0.33 -1.90 5.78
C PHE A 74 1.15 -0.68 5.33
N LEU A 75 2.48 -0.72 5.52
CA LEU A 75 3.37 0.37 5.16
C LEU A 75 3.34 0.69 3.66
N LEU A 76 3.34 -0.35 2.81
CA LEU A 76 3.26 -0.17 1.36
C LEU A 76 1.93 0.49 0.95
N THR A 77 0.82 0.09 1.57
CA THR A 77 -0.51 0.68 1.32
C THR A 77 -0.55 2.13 1.80
N ALA A 78 -0.04 2.42 3.00
CA ALA A 78 0.02 3.77 3.54
C ALA A 78 0.90 4.70 2.68
N ALA A 79 2.06 4.20 2.23
CA ALA A 79 2.97 4.94 1.35
C ALA A 79 2.28 5.30 0.02
N ARG A 80 1.62 4.34 -0.63
CA ARG A 80 0.88 4.59 -1.88
C ARG A 80 -0.22 5.63 -1.71
N TYR A 81 -0.97 5.56 -0.61
CA TYR A 81 -2.02 6.54 -0.30
C TYR A 81 -1.44 7.95 -0.14
N GLN A 82 -0.36 8.11 0.63
CA GLN A 82 0.32 9.39 0.82
C GLN A 82 0.89 9.95 -0.49
N ILE A 83 1.52 9.10 -1.30
CA ILE A 83 2.07 9.49 -2.61
C ILE A 83 0.94 10.02 -3.51
N TYR A 84 -0.16 9.30 -3.59
CA TYR A 84 -1.28 9.71 -4.44
C TYR A 84 -1.90 11.01 -3.96
N SER A 85 -2.15 11.16 -2.65
CA SER A 85 -2.68 12.39 -2.06
C SER A 85 -1.82 13.61 -2.39
N ARG A 86 -0.48 13.48 -2.29
CA ARG A 86 0.46 14.56 -2.64
C ARG A 86 0.48 14.86 -4.13
N ARG A 87 0.39 13.84 -5.01
CA ARG A 87 0.28 14.03 -6.46
C ARG A 87 -1.02 14.72 -6.84
N LYS A 88 -2.11 14.39 -6.19
CA LYS A 88 -3.42 15.02 -6.40
C LYS A 88 -3.35 16.52 -6.03
N LEU A 89 -2.77 16.86 -4.87
CA LEU A 89 -2.56 18.26 -4.47
C LEU A 89 -1.69 19.03 -5.47
N LYS A 90 -0.57 18.46 -5.93
CA LYS A 90 0.27 19.10 -6.96
C LYS A 90 -0.47 19.32 -8.29
N ARG A 91 -1.41 18.45 -8.67
CA ARG A 91 -2.24 18.66 -9.88
C ARG A 91 -3.23 19.82 -9.75
N PHE A 92 -3.77 20.07 -8.56
CA PHE A 92 -4.65 21.22 -8.33
C PHE A 92 -3.90 22.56 -8.24
N THR A 93 -2.60 22.54 -7.97
CA THR A 93 -1.75 23.76 -7.89
C THR A 93 -1.01 24.04 -9.20
N PHE A 94 -0.96 23.08 -10.13
CA PHE A 94 -0.34 23.24 -11.45
C PHE A 94 -1.36 22.90 -12.52
N ASP A 95 -2.08 23.90 -13.00
CA ASP A 95 -2.84 23.82 -14.24
C ASP A 95 -1.83 23.65 -15.39
N SER A 96 -2.10 22.66 -16.26
CA SER A 96 -1.41 22.41 -17.52
C SER A 96 -0.10 21.60 -17.51
N THR A 97 -0.21 20.49 -18.25
CA THR A 97 0.86 19.69 -18.87
C THR A 97 1.80 18.94 -17.95
N SER A 98 1.48 17.65 -17.74
CA SER A 98 2.49 16.61 -17.88
C SER A 98 1.84 15.23 -17.90
N GLU A 99 2.17 14.51 -18.96
CA GLU A 99 1.89 13.12 -19.24
C GLU A 99 2.15 12.20 -18.07
N LEU A 100 1.34 11.17 -17.97
CA LEU A 100 1.58 9.99 -17.14
C LEU A 100 2.96 9.41 -17.53
N ALA A 101 4.00 9.80 -16.80
CA ALA A 101 5.31 9.22 -16.96
C ALA A 101 5.24 7.72 -16.64
N ALA A 102 5.40 6.93 -17.69
CA ALA A 102 5.63 5.51 -17.62
C ALA A 102 6.77 5.19 -16.64
N ASP A 103 6.62 4.09 -15.96
CA ASP A 103 7.49 3.52 -14.93
C ASP A 103 8.95 3.35 -15.43
N PRO A 104 9.92 4.13 -14.98
CA PRO A 104 11.32 3.85 -15.30
C PRO A 104 11.88 2.95 -14.20
N TYR A 105 11.62 1.65 -14.30
CA TYR A 105 12.36 0.65 -13.56
C TYR A 105 13.78 0.58 -14.12
N THR A 106 14.74 1.21 -13.46
CA THR A 106 16.15 0.88 -13.60
C THR A 106 16.60 0.09 -12.38
N SER A 107 16.32 -1.18 -12.35
CA SER A 107 17.11 -2.16 -11.64
C SER A 107 17.41 -3.30 -12.61
N ASN A 108 18.68 -3.66 -12.65
CA ASN A 108 19.33 -4.53 -13.64
C ASN A 108 19.09 -6.02 -13.33
N ASP A 109 17.83 -6.41 -13.11
CA ASP A 109 17.46 -7.79 -12.77
C ASP A 109 16.32 -8.24 -13.69
N ALA A 110 16.70 -8.84 -14.83
CA ALA A 110 15.77 -9.33 -15.85
C ALA A 110 14.78 -10.35 -15.24
N ASP A 111 15.22 -11.18 -14.30
CA ASP A 111 14.40 -12.18 -13.65
C ASP A 111 13.32 -11.57 -12.74
N ILE A 112 13.64 -10.46 -12.06
CA ILE A 112 12.66 -9.72 -11.25
C ILE A 112 11.61 -9.06 -12.14
N ARG A 113 11.99 -8.56 -13.31
CA ARG A 113 11.06 -7.97 -14.28
C ARG A 113 10.09 -9.00 -14.85
N ILE A 114 10.58 -10.18 -15.22
CA ILE A 114 9.74 -11.26 -15.74
C ILE A 114 8.70 -11.66 -14.69
N ARG A 115 9.13 -11.93 -13.46
CA ARG A 115 8.23 -12.29 -12.34
C ARG A 115 7.22 -11.19 -12.01
N GLN A 116 7.62 -9.92 -12.10
CA GLN A 116 6.68 -8.79 -11.88
C GLN A 116 5.65 -8.68 -13.01
N THR A 117 6.07 -8.92 -14.25
CA THR A 117 5.16 -8.88 -15.39
C THR A 117 4.16 -10.04 -15.33
N GLU A 118 4.62 -11.24 -15.00
CA GLU A 118 3.76 -12.41 -14.79
C GLU A 118 2.77 -12.20 -13.63
N LEU A 119 3.25 -11.67 -12.50
CA LEU A 119 2.38 -11.36 -11.36
C LEU A 119 1.34 -10.29 -11.70
N ASN A 120 1.72 -9.26 -12.46
CA ASN A 120 0.79 -8.23 -12.93
C ASN A 120 -0.24 -8.79 -13.91
N ASN A 121 0.18 -9.65 -14.83
CA ASN A 121 -0.72 -10.31 -15.79
C ASN A 121 -1.71 -11.23 -15.07
N ASN A 122 -1.24 -12.03 -14.12
CA ASN A 122 -2.09 -12.90 -13.31
C ASN A 122 -3.08 -12.10 -12.46
N LEU A 123 -2.63 -10.98 -11.89
CA LEU A 123 -3.54 -10.07 -11.16
C LEU A 123 -4.61 -9.47 -12.08
N GLN A 124 -4.24 -9.05 -13.28
CA GLN A 124 -5.20 -8.52 -14.27
C GLN A 124 -6.22 -9.57 -14.71
N LEU A 125 -5.79 -10.82 -14.91
CA LEU A 125 -6.69 -11.93 -15.23
C LEU A 125 -7.65 -12.19 -14.07
N THR A 126 -7.14 -12.32 -12.84
CA THR A 126 -7.94 -12.53 -11.63
C THR A 126 -8.97 -11.40 -11.41
N LEU A 127 -8.59 -10.16 -11.75
CA LEU A 127 -9.52 -9.02 -11.62
C LEU A 127 -10.66 -9.10 -12.64
N ARG A 128 -10.46 -9.69 -13.82
CA ARG A 128 -11.50 -9.85 -14.85
C ARG A 128 -12.64 -10.75 -14.43
N ASP A 129 -12.39 -11.69 -13.53
CA ASP A 129 -13.39 -12.62 -13.00
C ASP A 129 -14.31 -12.00 -11.94
N LEU A 130 -13.95 -10.79 -11.46
CA LEU A 130 -14.80 -10.06 -10.53
C LEU A 130 -15.95 -9.34 -11.26
N PRO A 131 -17.10 -9.14 -10.61
CA PRO A 131 -18.16 -8.29 -11.13
C PRO A 131 -17.65 -6.87 -11.45
N ASN A 132 -18.10 -6.26 -12.54
CA ASN A 132 -17.62 -4.97 -13.02
C ASN A 132 -17.57 -3.90 -11.91
N ARG A 133 -18.61 -3.84 -11.08
CA ARG A 133 -18.66 -2.87 -9.97
C ARG A 133 -17.60 -3.13 -8.90
N CYS A 134 -17.30 -4.39 -8.64
CA CYS A 134 -16.24 -4.78 -7.73
C CYS A 134 -14.86 -4.42 -8.28
N GLN A 135 -14.63 -4.66 -9.57
CA GLN A 135 -13.40 -4.25 -10.27
C GLN A 135 -13.19 -2.73 -10.18
N GLU A 136 -14.23 -1.94 -10.48
CA GLU A 136 -14.22 -0.48 -10.46
C GLU A 136 -13.82 0.03 -9.07
N ILE A 137 -14.49 -0.44 -8.02
CA ILE A 137 -14.21 -0.07 -6.64
C ILE A 137 -12.78 -0.48 -6.24
N PHE A 138 -12.34 -1.68 -6.63
CA PHE A 138 -10.98 -2.14 -6.35
C PHE A 138 -9.93 -1.25 -7.03
N ARG A 139 -10.14 -0.87 -8.31
CA ARG A 139 -9.26 0.04 -9.04
C ARG A 139 -9.18 1.40 -8.38
N MET A 140 -10.31 2.01 -8.04
CA MET A 140 -10.37 3.28 -7.32
C MET A 140 -9.59 3.22 -6.01
N SER A 141 -9.74 2.15 -5.24
CA SER A 141 -9.05 1.98 -3.97
C SER A 141 -7.53 1.74 -4.13
N ARG A 142 -7.10 0.91 -5.10
CA ARG A 142 -5.71 0.42 -5.19
C ARG A 142 -4.83 1.19 -6.17
N PHE A 143 -5.41 1.65 -7.27
CA PHE A 143 -4.67 2.37 -8.31
C PHE A 143 -4.91 3.88 -8.28
N GLU A 144 -6.12 4.32 -7.90
CA GLU A 144 -6.43 5.74 -7.70
C GLU A 144 -6.25 6.17 -6.24
N CYS A 145 -6.04 5.23 -5.33
CA CYS A 145 -5.84 5.42 -3.88
C CYS A 145 -6.94 6.25 -3.19
N LEU A 146 -8.17 6.17 -3.71
CA LEU A 146 -9.30 6.84 -3.09
C LEU A 146 -9.66 6.14 -1.76
N SER A 147 -10.04 6.92 -0.77
CA SER A 147 -10.61 6.41 0.47
C SER A 147 -11.99 5.80 0.25
N ASN A 148 -12.45 4.96 1.17
CA ASN A 148 -13.79 4.36 1.07
C ASN A 148 -14.90 5.42 1.04
N ASP A 149 -14.71 6.55 1.72
CA ASP A 149 -15.66 7.65 1.72
C ASP A 149 -15.69 8.38 0.36
N GLU A 150 -14.53 8.65 -0.25
CA GLU A 150 -14.45 9.25 -1.59
C GLU A 150 -15.04 8.35 -2.66
N ILE A 151 -14.80 7.03 -2.56
CA ILE A 151 -15.39 6.04 -3.48
C ILE A 151 -16.92 6.01 -3.30
N ALA A 152 -17.40 6.02 -2.06
CA ALA A 152 -18.82 6.01 -1.75
C ALA A 152 -19.53 7.23 -2.35
N VAL A 153 -18.96 8.42 -2.17
CA VAL A 153 -19.49 9.67 -2.77
C VAL A 153 -19.44 9.61 -4.29
N ARG A 154 -18.30 9.19 -4.89
CA ARG A 154 -18.12 9.18 -6.35
C ARG A 154 -19.06 8.22 -7.07
N LEU A 155 -19.41 7.11 -6.41
CA LEU A 155 -20.24 6.06 -6.99
C LEU A 155 -21.69 6.08 -6.50
N ASP A 156 -22.03 7.06 -5.65
CA ASP A 156 -23.35 7.20 -5.02
C ASP A 156 -23.83 5.91 -4.31
N ILE A 157 -22.96 5.35 -3.47
CA ILE A 157 -23.22 4.15 -2.68
C ILE A 157 -22.77 4.34 -1.22
N SER A 158 -23.23 3.46 -0.33
CA SER A 158 -22.80 3.53 1.08
C SER A 158 -21.33 3.11 1.24
N LYS A 159 -20.62 3.70 2.22
CA LYS A 159 -19.29 3.28 2.63
C LYS A 159 -19.23 1.78 2.93
N ARG A 160 -20.26 1.25 3.60
CA ARG A 160 -20.38 -0.18 3.90
C ARG A 160 -20.42 -1.04 2.62
N THR A 161 -21.09 -0.54 1.57
CA THR A 161 -21.09 -1.21 0.26
C THR A 161 -19.67 -1.27 -0.33
N VAL A 162 -18.91 -0.17 -0.27
CA VAL A 162 -17.52 -0.11 -0.71
C VAL A 162 -16.67 -1.13 0.05
N GLU A 163 -16.77 -1.18 1.37
CA GLU A 163 -16.02 -2.11 2.24
C GLU A 163 -16.34 -3.57 1.91
N ASN A 164 -17.62 -3.90 1.69
CA ASN A 164 -18.03 -5.23 1.31
C ASN A 164 -17.47 -5.64 -0.06
N GLN A 165 -17.51 -4.75 -1.05
CA GLN A 165 -16.96 -5.00 -2.38
C GLN A 165 -15.43 -5.20 -2.35
N LEU A 166 -14.70 -4.39 -1.57
CA LEU A 166 -13.26 -4.55 -1.38
C LEU A 166 -12.92 -5.86 -0.67
N THR A 167 -13.70 -6.25 0.32
CA THR A 167 -13.53 -7.54 1.03
C THR A 167 -13.73 -8.71 0.08
N MET A 168 -14.75 -8.65 -0.78
CA MET A 168 -15.01 -9.66 -1.80
C MET A 168 -13.87 -9.74 -2.81
N ALA A 169 -13.40 -8.62 -3.33
CA ALA A 169 -12.26 -8.56 -4.25
C ALA A 169 -11.00 -9.17 -3.64
N LEU A 170 -10.66 -8.79 -2.41
CA LEU A 170 -9.48 -9.30 -1.71
C LEU A 170 -9.57 -10.80 -1.42
N ARG A 171 -10.76 -11.31 -1.09
CA ARG A 171 -10.97 -12.74 -0.89
C ARG A 171 -10.74 -13.52 -2.19
N HIS A 172 -11.30 -13.05 -3.30
CA HIS A 172 -11.13 -13.66 -4.61
C HIS A 172 -9.67 -13.68 -5.06
N ILE A 173 -8.96 -12.55 -4.92
CA ILE A 173 -7.53 -12.45 -5.25
C ILE A 173 -6.70 -13.41 -4.40
N ARG A 174 -6.99 -13.50 -3.08
CA ARG A 174 -6.25 -14.40 -2.18
C ARG A 174 -6.46 -15.87 -2.51
N SER A 175 -7.69 -16.29 -2.89
CA SER A 175 -7.93 -17.69 -3.32
C SER A 175 -7.13 -18.01 -4.57
N HIS A 176 -7.16 -17.15 -5.58
CA HIS A 176 -6.47 -17.38 -6.84
C HIS A 176 -4.92 -17.41 -6.70
N LEU A 177 -4.38 -16.56 -5.82
CA LEU A 177 -2.94 -16.55 -5.53
C LEU A 177 -2.49 -17.79 -4.75
N LYS A 178 -3.35 -18.41 -3.94
CA LYS A 178 -3.04 -19.70 -3.30
C LYS A 178 -2.99 -20.82 -4.33
N ASP A 179 -3.94 -20.86 -5.23
CA ASP A 179 -4.01 -21.89 -6.28
C ASP A 179 -2.77 -21.85 -7.19
N ILE A 180 -2.22 -20.66 -7.45
CA ILE A 180 -0.98 -20.49 -8.24
C ILE A 180 0.28 -20.89 -7.43
N ALA A 181 0.28 -20.74 -6.11
CA ALA A 181 1.43 -21.08 -5.26
C ALA A 181 1.53 -22.60 -4.96
N GLU A 182 0.47 -23.37 -5.18
CA GLU A 182 0.41 -24.81 -4.95
C GLU A 182 0.67 -25.63 -6.22
N HIS A 183 0.92 -24.99 -7.39
CA HIS A 183 1.29 -25.59 -8.66
C HIS A 183 2.70 -25.17 -9.08
#